data_1fc1a29a513db42270870fc1a704082d
#
_entry.id   1fc1a29a513db42270870fc1a704082d
#
_cell.length_a   1.000
_cell.length_b   1.000
_cell.length_c   1.000
_cell.angle_alpha   90.00
_cell.angle_beta   90.00
_cell.angle_gamma   90.00
#
_symmetry.space_group_name_H-M   'P 1'
#
loop_
_entity.id
_entity.type
_entity.pdbx_description
1 polymer ?
#
loop_
_entity_poly.entity_id
_entity_poly.type
_entity_poly.pdbx_seq_one_letter_code
_entity_poly.pdbx_strand_id
1 'polypeptide(L)'
;MRETLEAAVIAGGVVLAGEHVNPAHAATVQGAYLSGQHAASLLTKQGRARATKTVIVVGAGVAGLAAAQALQATGATVIVLEARDRIGGRVCTDTSWGVPIELGAAWVHGVKRNPIPALVRSGGSILVPTNYNDDDVRGLDGKTPKDLFAHSTELDRLVAKMQARPYPVDDSVGDVLAAAGWRPSVLNNWIVETTLTHEYGIGPAILGAEALYEGEDQSGGDAFVKGGYDVVPKQLAEGVNTRLSSPVSTVTTAAGLSVTLRSGERVAADGVVVAVPLSILQRRAVRIEGMPARVRSALDGLRMGSLEKVILQYPDRWWPRSQAYGIVGTPARRWAEWYDLTDLVGTPTLVGFSAATAAAGRSRSDASCIAEAADLFATAFG
;
A
#
# COMPACT_ATOMS: atom_id res chain seq x y z
N MET A 1 7.75 -3.45 16.30
CA MET A 1 6.62 -4.36 16.02
C MET A 1 6.84 -5.19 14.76
N ARG A 2 7.19 -4.58 13.63
CA ARG A 2 7.40 -5.30 12.35
C ARG A 2 8.51 -6.34 12.42
N GLU A 3 9.63 -6.07 13.09
CA GLU A 3 10.69 -7.06 13.34
C GLU A 3 10.19 -8.32 14.06
N THR A 4 9.27 -8.14 15.03
CA THR A 4 8.65 -9.28 15.73
C THR A 4 7.79 -10.10 14.77
N LEU A 5 7.12 -9.47 13.80
CA LEU A 5 6.30 -10.16 12.81
C LEU A 5 7.17 -10.84 11.73
N GLU A 6 8.21 -10.17 11.27
CA GLU A 6 9.12 -10.68 10.24
C GLU A 6 9.84 -11.95 10.71
N ALA A 7 10.32 -11.95 11.95
CA ALA A 7 10.99 -13.10 12.54
C ALA A 7 10.03 -14.20 13.06
N ALA A 8 8.69 -13.97 12.98
CA ALA A 8 7.72 -14.87 13.59
C ALA A 8 7.57 -16.17 12.82
N VAL A 9 8.01 -17.25 13.45
CA VAL A 9 7.59 -18.60 13.10
C VAL A 9 6.57 -19.07 14.15
N ILE A 10 5.33 -19.21 13.73
CA ILE A 10 4.24 -19.70 14.56
C ILE A 10 4.31 -21.23 14.60
N ALA A 11 3.85 -21.83 15.68
CA ALA A 11 3.90 -23.26 15.89
C ALA A 11 3.43 -24.05 14.65
N GLY A 12 4.09 -25.17 14.35
CA GLY A 12 3.73 -26.01 13.22
C GLY A 12 4.28 -25.58 11.87
N GLY A 13 5.01 -24.46 11.76
CA GLY A 13 5.57 -23.96 10.49
C GLY A 13 4.64 -23.02 9.74
N VAL A 14 3.98 -22.14 10.46
CA VAL A 14 3.23 -21.02 9.90
C VAL A 14 4.07 -19.75 9.97
N VAL A 15 4.20 -19.02 8.87
CA VAL A 15 4.92 -17.76 8.77
C VAL A 15 4.00 -16.69 8.19
N LEU A 16 4.25 -15.43 8.54
CA LEU A 16 3.50 -14.28 8.02
C LEU A 16 4.27 -13.65 6.85
N ALA A 17 3.54 -13.10 5.89
CA ALA A 17 4.06 -12.26 4.82
C ALA A 17 3.11 -11.09 4.53
N GLY A 18 3.63 -10.02 3.96
CA GLY A 18 2.89 -8.81 3.65
C GLY A 18 3.75 -7.57 3.89
N GLU A 19 3.38 -6.43 3.32
CA GLU A 19 4.12 -5.19 3.52
C GLU A 19 4.19 -4.78 5.00
N HIS A 20 3.15 -5.12 5.78
CA HIS A 20 3.07 -4.83 7.22
C HIS A 20 4.05 -5.65 8.07
N VAL A 21 4.65 -6.70 7.49
CA VAL A 21 5.66 -7.56 8.16
C VAL A 21 7.07 -7.04 7.89
N ASN A 22 7.30 -6.35 6.78
CA ASN A 22 8.63 -5.86 6.39
C ASN A 22 8.97 -4.53 7.11
N PRO A 23 10.04 -4.47 7.94
CA PRO A 23 10.38 -3.25 8.65
C PRO A 23 11.06 -2.20 7.75
N ALA A 24 11.79 -2.64 6.71
CA ALA A 24 12.58 -1.75 5.87
C ALA A 24 11.73 -1.02 4.81
N HIS A 25 10.69 -1.68 4.29
CA HIS A 25 9.87 -1.15 3.18
C HIS A 25 8.37 -1.35 3.45
N ALA A 26 7.92 -0.97 4.64
CA ALA A 26 6.50 -1.05 5.02
C ALA A 26 5.61 -0.26 4.05
N ALA A 27 4.35 -0.67 3.92
CA ALA A 27 3.32 -0.06 3.08
C ALA A 27 3.61 -0.06 1.56
N THR A 28 4.70 -0.70 1.09
CA THR A 28 5.09 -0.69 -0.32
C THR A 28 4.92 -2.05 -1.01
N VAL A 29 4.83 -2.04 -2.34
CA VAL A 29 4.84 -3.26 -3.17
C VAL A 29 6.19 -3.98 -3.05
N GLN A 30 7.29 -3.23 -2.94
CA GLN A 30 8.63 -3.76 -2.66
C GLN A 30 8.66 -4.53 -1.34
N GLY A 31 8.16 -3.94 -0.26
CA GLY A 31 8.12 -4.59 1.05
C GLY A 31 7.25 -5.85 1.04
N ALA A 32 6.12 -5.82 0.32
CA ALA A 32 5.30 -7.01 0.13
C ALA A 32 6.09 -8.13 -0.57
N TYR A 33 6.77 -7.82 -1.68
CA TYR A 33 7.59 -8.78 -2.42
C TYR A 33 8.71 -9.38 -1.56
N LEU A 34 9.50 -8.54 -0.90
CA LEU A 34 10.63 -8.96 -0.06
C LEU A 34 10.16 -9.79 1.14
N SER A 35 9.04 -9.44 1.77
CA SER A 35 8.48 -10.22 2.88
C SER A 35 8.04 -11.61 2.42
N GLY A 36 7.52 -11.75 1.20
CA GLY A 36 7.18 -13.04 0.62
C GLY A 36 8.41 -13.93 0.43
N GLN A 37 9.49 -13.38 -0.13
CA GLN A 37 10.74 -14.10 -0.26
C GLN A 37 11.35 -14.51 1.09
N HIS A 38 11.28 -13.60 2.07
CA HIS A 38 11.73 -13.89 3.43
C HIS A 38 10.94 -15.04 4.08
N ALA A 39 9.60 -15.03 3.97
CA ALA A 39 8.74 -16.10 4.47
C ALA A 39 9.07 -17.46 3.84
N ALA A 40 9.33 -17.49 2.53
CA ALA A 40 9.79 -18.69 1.84
C ALA A 40 11.14 -19.20 2.39
N SER A 41 12.09 -18.28 2.62
CA SER A 41 13.39 -18.61 3.23
C SER A 41 13.23 -19.22 4.62
N LEU A 42 12.35 -18.70 5.46
CA LEU A 42 12.08 -19.23 6.80
C LEU A 42 11.58 -20.69 6.75
N LEU A 43 10.63 -21.01 5.86
CA LEU A 43 10.12 -22.37 5.70
C LEU A 43 11.18 -23.32 5.12
N THR A 44 11.99 -22.85 4.19
CA THR A 44 13.10 -23.63 3.60
C THR A 44 14.15 -24.00 4.66
N LYS A 45 14.58 -23.04 5.46
CA LYS A 45 15.53 -23.26 6.58
C LYS A 45 15.00 -24.26 7.61
N GLN A 46 13.69 -24.36 7.78
CA GLN A 46 13.04 -25.35 8.65
C GLN A 46 12.84 -26.72 7.99
N GLY A 47 13.28 -26.92 6.74
CA GLY A 47 13.05 -28.15 5.98
C GLY A 47 11.60 -28.41 5.59
N ARG A 48 10.75 -27.37 5.64
CA ARG A 48 9.32 -27.45 5.31
C ARG A 48 9.01 -27.17 3.85
N ALA A 49 9.97 -26.67 3.09
CA ALA A 49 9.87 -26.43 1.66
C ALA A 49 10.98 -27.20 0.93
N ARG A 50 10.62 -28.30 0.27
CA ARG A 50 11.45 -29.16 -0.57
C ARG A 50 10.58 -30.11 -1.40
N ALA A 51 11.13 -30.84 -2.34
CA ALA A 51 10.42 -31.66 -3.33
C ALA A 51 9.32 -32.60 -2.78
N THR A 52 9.41 -33.05 -1.54
CA THR A 52 8.42 -33.95 -0.92
C THR A 52 7.41 -33.22 -0.04
N LYS A 53 7.41 -31.90 -0.05
CA LYS A 53 6.62 -31.07 0.84
C LYS A 53 5.56 -30.28 0.11
N THR A 54 4.40 -30.14 0.76
CA THR A 54 3.30 -29.28 0.29
C THR A 54 3.24 -28.02 1.14
N VAL A 55 3.32 -26.85 0.51
CA VAL A 55 3.20 -25.55 1.16
C VAL A 55 1.93 -24.85 0.67
N ILE A 56 1.11 -24.40 1.61
CA ILE A 56 -0.06 -23.58 1.32
C ILE A 56 0.29 -22.11 1.52
N VAL A 57 -0.06 -21.28 0.55
CA VAL A 57 0.01 -19.81 0.64
C VAL A 57 -1.39 -19.24 0.70
N VAL A 58 -1.71 -18.49 1.75
CA VAL A 58 -3.02 -17.88 1.95
C VAL A 58 -2.95 -16.41 1.51
N GLY A 59 -3.57 -16.12 0.36
CA GLY A 59 -3.59 -14.82 -0.30
C GLY A 59 -2.69 -14.73 -1.54
N ALA A 60 -3.26 -14.34 -2.68
CA ALA A 60 -2.58 -14.14 -3.95
C ALA A 60 -2.24 -12.65 -4.22
N GLY A 61 -1.90 -11.89 -3.19
CA GLY A 61 -1.24 -10.59 -3.32
C GLY A 61 0.24 -10.74 -3.68
N VAL A 62 0.94 -9.64 -3.93
CA VAL A 62 2.37 -9.65 -4.29
C VAL A 62 3.22 -10.46 -3.29
N ALA A 63 2.99 -10.32 -1.99
CA ALA A 63 3.71 -11.07 -0.97
C ALA A 63 3.50 -12.59 -1.09
N GLY A 64 2.25 -13.01 -1.23
CA GLY A 64 1.92 -14.44 -1.35
C GLY A 64 2.46 -15.06 -2.65
N LEU A 65 2.33 -14.35 -3.77
CA LEU A 65 2.84 -14.81 -5.05
C LEU A 65 4.38 -14.86 -5.08
N ALA A 66 5.05 -13.86 -4.50
CA ALA A 66 6.51 -13.88 -4.34
C ALA A 66 6.98 -15.06 -3.46
N ALA A 67 6.26 -15.34 -2.37
CA ALA A 67 6.52 -16.51 -1.55
C ALA A 67 6.31 -17.81 -2.33
N ALA A 68 5.20 -17.92 -3.08
CA ALA A 68 4.88 -19.10 -3.86
C ALA A 68 5.95 -19.41 -4.92
N GLN A 69 6.38 -18.40 -5.67
CA GLN A 69 7.43 -18.56 -6.68
C GLN A 69 8.76 -19.01 -6.05
N ALA A 70 9.18 -18.38 -4.93
CA ALA A 70 10.40 -18.76 -4.22
C ALA A 70 10.33 -20.17 -3.63
N LEU A 71 9.17 -20.60 -3.14
CA LEU A 71 8.94 -21.95 -2.62
C LEU A 71 8.95 -23.00 -3.72
N GLN A 72 8.36 -22.72 -4.89
CA GLN A 72 8.41 -23.62 -6.04
C GLN A 72 9.86 -23.87 -6.52
N ALA A 73 10.72 -22.85 -6.46
CA ALA A 73 12.13 -23.00 -6.79
C ALA A 73 12.88 -24.01 -5.89
N THR A 74 12.35 -24.36 -4.70
CA THR A 74 12.88 -25.42 -3.84
C THR A 74 12.39 -26.82 -4.23
N GLY A 75 11.52 -26.93 -5.24
CA GLY A 75 10.86 -28.17 -5.65
C GLY A 75 9.61 -28.52 -4.82
N ALA A 76 9.18 -27.68 -3.88
CA ALA A 76 7.97 -27.92 -3.10
C ALA A 76 6.72 -27.83 -3.96
N THR A 77 5.70 -28.61 -3.63
CA THR A 77 4.36 -28.44 -4.17
C THR A 77 3.72 -27.22 -3.48
N VAL A 78 3.37 -26.18 -4.25
CA VAL A 78 2.80 -24.96 -3.71
C VAL A 78 1.36 -24.78 -4.22
N ILE A 79 0.44 -24.46 -3.30
CA ILE A 79 -0.95 -24.12 -3.61
C ILE A 79 -1.25 -22.76 -2.99
N VAL A 80 -1.63 -21.81 -3.82
CA VAL A 80 -2.09 -20.48 -3.37
C VAL A 80 -3.61 -20.48 -3.27
N LEU A 81 -4.13 -20.05 -2.13
CA LEU A 81 -5.58 -19.92 -1.87
C LEU A 81 -5.93 -18.44 -1.75
N GLU A 82 -6.68 -17.93 -2.71
CA GLU A 82 -7.12 -16.54 -2.76
C GLU A 82 -8.63 -16.43 -2.54
N ALA A 83 -9.03 -15.50 -1.70
CA ALA A 83 -10.44 -15.32 -1.33
C ALA A 83 -11.27 -14.65 -2.45
N ARG A 84 -10.64 -13.80 -3.26
CA ARG A 84 -11.27 -13.09 -4.38
C ARG A 84 -11.23 -13.94 -5.65
N ASP A 85 -11.92 -13.46 -6.66
CA ASP A 85 -11.92 -13.97 -8.04
C ASP A 85 -10.73 -13.46 -8.89
N ARG A 86 -9.78 -12.72 -8.27
CA ARG A 86 -8.60 -12.15 -8.89
C ARG A 86 -7.34 -12.21 -8.01
N ILE A 87 -6.19 -12.19 -8.64
CA ILE A 87 -4.89 -12.03 -8.01
C ILE A 87 -4.55 -10.55 -7.78
N GLY A 88 -3.36 -10.28 -7.20
CA GLY A 88 -2.75 -8.94 -7.06
C GLY A 88 -3.05 -8.26 -5.72
N GLY A 89 -4.18 -8.57 -5.09
CA GLY A 89 -4.55 -7.96 -3.80
C GLY A 89 -4.75 -6.44 -3.91
N ARG A 90 -3.85 -5.65 -3.29
CA ARG A 90 -3.82 -4.18 -3.33
C ARG A 90 -3.12 -3.60 -4.58
N VAL A 91 -2.50 -4.40 -5.41
CA VAL A 91 -2.18 -4.06 -6.79
C VAL A 91 -3.38 -4.47 -7.63
N CYS A 92 -4.04 -3.50 -8.23
CA CYS A 92 -5.30 -3.71 -8.94
C CYS A 92 -5.43 -2.70 -10.07
N THR A 93 -5.23 -3.15 -11.28
CA THR A 93 -5.42 -2.37 -12.50
C THR A 93 -6.80 -2.69 -13.07
N ASP A 94 -7.62 -1.68 -13.32
CA ASP A 94 -8.89 -1.76 -14.03
C ASP A 94 -8.69 -1.36 -15.49
N THR A 95 -9.23 -2.14 -16.41
CA THR A 95 -9.18 -1.87 -17.85
C THR A 95 -10.56 -1.68 -18.46
N SER A 96 -11.60 -1.58 -17.65
CA SER A 96 -13.00 -1.48 -18.11
C SER A 96 -13.27 -0.22 -18.95
N TRP A 97 -12.43 0.82 -18.81
CA TRP A 97 -12.51 2.05 -19.62
C TRP A 97 -11.64 2.01 -20.89
N GLY A 98 -11.09 0.84 -21.26
CA GLY A 98 -10.23 0.66 -22.43
C GLY A 98 -8.77 1.11 -22.21
N VAL A 99 -8.44 1.63 -21.04
CA VAL A 99 -7.09 2.04 -20.63
C VAL A 99 -6.78 1.50 -19.22
N PRO A 100 -5.49 1.26 -18.89
CA PRO A 100 -5.13 0.76 -17.56
C PRO A 100 -5.24 1.86 -16.51
N ILE A 101 -6.08 1.65 -15.51
CA ILE A 101 -6.31 2.55 -14.38
C ILE A 101 -5.96 1.84 -13.07
N GLU A 102 -5.08 2.43 -12.28
CA GLU A 102 -4.66 1.86 -11.00
C GLU A 102 -5.64 2.21 -9.87
N LEU A 103 -6.46 1.23 -9.48
CA LEU A 103 -7.36 1.36 -8.32
C LEU A 103 -6.62 1.16 -6.99
N GLY A 104 -5.48 0.49 -7.00
CA GLY A 104 -4.61 0.24 -5.86
C GLY A 104 -3.29 1.01 -5.93
N ALA A 105 -2.17 0.34 -5.67
CA ALA A 105 -0.85 0.89 -5.82
C ALA A 105 -0.62 1.36 -7.27
N ALA A 106 -0.03 2.53 -7.43
CA ALA A 106 0.22 3.15 -8.73
C ALA A 106 1.70 3.48 -8.96
N TRP A 107 2.46 3.71 -7.87
CA TRP A 107 3.87 4.06 -7.93
C TRP A 107 4.78 2.92 -7.55
N VAL A 108 5.94 2.89 -8.20
CA VAL A 108 7.14 2.22 -7.71
C VAL A 108 7.95 3.27 -6.96
N HIS A 109 7.96 3.20 -5.64
CA HIS A 109 8.73 4.11 -4.78
C HIS A 109 10.20 3.69 -4.77
N GLY A 110 11.09 4.62 -5.11
CA GLY A 110 12.52 4.39 -5.17
C GLY A 110 12.93 3.33 -6.19
N VAL A 111 13.24 3.73 -7.42
CA VAL A 111 13.54 2.77 -8.50
C VAL A 111 14.94 2.15 -8.43
N LYS A 112 15.83 2.63 -7.53
CA LYS A 112 17.17 2.07 -7.30
C LYS A 112 17.12 1.07 -6.14
N ARG A 113 17.85 -0.04 -6.28
CA ARG A 113 17.91 -1.13 -5.29
C ARG A 113 16.55 -1.76 -4.93
N ASN A 114 15.58 -1.61 -5.83
CA ASN A 114 14.22 -2.12 -5.72
C ASN A 114 14.01 -3.24 -6.76
N PRO A 115 13.54 -4.44 -6.39
CA PRO A 115 13.32 -5.53 -7.33
C PRO A 115 12.15 -5.30 -8.28
N ILE A 116 11.19 -4.45 -7.92
CA ILE A 116 9.96 -4.24 -8.69
C ILE A 116 10.22 -3.67 -10.09
N PRO A 117 11.13 -2.69 -10.31
CA PRO A 117 11.48 -2.23 -11.65
C PRO A 117 11.92 -3.33 -12.63
N ALA A 118 12.58 -4.37 -12.14
CA ALA A 118 12.97 -5.50 -13.01
C ALA A 118 11.74 -6.32 -13.43
N LEU A 119 10.82 -6.59 -12.51
CA LEU A 119 9.55 -7.27 -12.78
C LEU A 119 8.67 -6.46 -13.75
N VAL A 120 8.59 -5.14 -13.58
CA VAL A 120 7.85 -4.27 -14.49
C VAL A 120 8.39 -4.37 -15.92
N ARG A 121 9.72 -4.26 -16.08
CA ARG A 121 10.35 -4.33 -17.42
C ARG A 121 10.24 -5.71 -18.05
N SER A 122 10.47 -6.79 -17.29
CA SER A 122 10.37 -8.15 -17.82
C SER A 122 8.94 -8.51 -18.24
N GLY A 123 7.93 -7.87 -17.66
CA GLY A 123 6.53 -7.97 -18.08
C GLY A 123 6.13 -7.05 -19.24
N GLY A 124 7.08 -6.34 -19.84
CA GLY A 124 6.83 -5.47 -21.00
C GLY A 124 6.24 -4.11 -20.67
N SER A 125 6.13 -3.74 -19.38
CA SER A 125 5.68 -2.42 -18.95
C SER A 125 6.85 -1.44 -18.79
N ILE A 126 6.52 -0.13 -18.78
CA ILE A 126 7.50 0.96 -18.75
C ILE A 126 7.33 1.77 -17.46
N LEU A 127 8.45 2.17 -16.87
CA LEU A 127 8.47 3.11 -15.74
C LEU A 127 8.53 4.54 -16.28
N VAL A 128 7.58 5.35 -15.85
CA VAL A 128 7.50 6.79 -16.18
C VAL A 128 7.80 7.58 -14.91
N PRO A 129 8.95 8.30 -14.85
CA PRO A 129 9.34 9.05 -13.64
C PRO A 129 8.28 10.06 -13.23
N THR A 130 8.06 10.16 -11.92
CA THR A 130 7.27 11.24 -11.32
C THR A 130 8.16 12.45 -11.06
N ASN A 131 7.71 13.62 -11.49
CA ASN A 131 8.36 14.89 -11.21
C ASN A 131 7.53 15.69 -10.22
N TYR A 132 7.85 15.60 -8.95
CA TYR A 132 7.14 16.30 -7.88
C TYR A 132 7.35 17.83 -7.88
N ASN A 133 8.24 18.35 -8.76
CA ASN A 133 8.43 19.81 -8.97
C ASN A 133 7.55 20.35 -10.12
N ASP A 134 6.82 19.49 -10.83
CA ASP A 134 5.88 19.89 -11.87
C ASP A 134 4.47 19.86 -11.27
N ASP A 135 4.21 20.81 -10.37
CA ASP A 135 2.95 20.96 -9.66
C ASP A 135 2.34 22.36 -9.86
N ASP A 136 1.01 22.42 -9.95
CA ASP A 136 0.21 23.66 -9.95
C ASP A 136 -0.70 23.63 -8.70
N VAL A 137 -0.41 24.48 -7.72
CA VAL A 137 -1.14 24.54 -6.45
C VAL A 137 -1.96 25.83 -6.38
N ARG A 138 -3.29 25.67 -6.21
CA ARG A 138 -4.23 26.79 -6.14
C ARG A 138 -5.18 26.68 -4.96
N GLY A 139 -5.66 27.82 -4.52
CA GLY A 139 -6.84 27.91 -3.66
C GLY A 139 -8.13 27.76 -4.47
N LEU A 140 -9.26 27.68 -3.79
CA LEU A 140 -10.60 27.71 -4.42
C LEU A 140 -10.91 29.03 -5.13
N ASP A 141 -10.07 30.06 -4.96
CA ASP A 141 -10.13 31.31 -5.70
C ASP A 141 -9.31 31.31 -7.02
N GLY A 142 -8.77 30.14 -7.38
CA GLY A 142 -7.95 29.92 -8.57
C GLY A 142 -6.53 30.49 -8.48
N LYS A 143 -6.10 30.99 -7.31
CA LYS A 143 -4.77 31.63 -7.13
C LYS A 143 -3.81 30.75 -6.37
N THR A 144 -2.53 30.84 -6.72
CA THR A 144 -1.46 30.21 -5.94
C THR A 144 -1.40 30.86 -4.55
N PRO A 145 -1.43 30.06 -3.47
CA PRO A 145 -1.35 30.57 -2.10
C PRO A 145 -0.01 31.31 -1.86
N LYS A 146 -0.08 32.44 -1.18
CA LYS A 146 1.13 33.14 -0.73
C LYS A 146 1.90 32.27 0.27
N ASP A 147 3.21 32.38 0.27
CA ASP A 147 4.11 31.72 1.19
C ASP A 147 4.08 30.18 1.15
N LEU A 148 3.46 29.55 0.11
CA LEU A 148 3.40 28.10 -0.06
C LEU A 148 4.78 27.45 0.08
N PHE A 149 5.76 27.92 -0.68
CA PHE A 149 7.13 27.38 -0.67
C PHE A 149 7.79 27.49 0.70
N ALA A 150 7.64 28.63 1.40
CA ALA A 150 8.24 28.83 2.71
C ALA A 150 7.65 27.88 3.76
N HIS A 151 6.34 27.67 3.74
CA HIS A 151 5.66 26.77 4.67
C HIS A 151 5.96 25.29 4.37
N SER A 152 6.03 24.89 3.08
CA SER A 152 6.43 23.54 2.70
C SER A 152 7.86 23.23 3.15
N THR A 153 8.81 24.14 2.88
CA THR A 153 10.20 24.01 3.32
C THR A 153 10.32 23.91 4.85
N GLU A 154 9.49 24.65 5.60
CA GLU A 154 9.51 24.58 7.07
C GLU A 154 8.98 23.21 7.56
N LEU A 155 7.93 22.66 6.95
CA LEU A 155 7.46 21.31 7.29
C LEU A 155 8.54 20.27 6.99
N ASP A 156 9.15 20.32 5.80
CA ASP A 156 10.22 19.39 5.43
C ASP A 156 11.38 19.41 6.43
N ARG A 157 11.78 20.62 6.85
CA ARG A 157 12.80 20.82 7.88
C ARG A 157 12.40 20.20 9.23
N LEU A 158 11.14 20.31 9.63
CA LEU A 158 10.63 19.71 10.86
C LEU A 158 10.59 18.19 10.75
N VAL A 159 10.08 17.66 9.65
CA VAL A 159 10.04 16.21 9.37
C VAL A 159 11.45 15.63 9.38
N ALA A 160 12.41 16.26 8.68
CA ALA A 160 13.80 15.81 8.68
C ALA A 160 14.42 15.78 10.09
N LYS A 161 14.09 16.75 10.96
CA LYS A 161 14.50 16.72 12.37
C LYS A 161 13.83 15.59 13.15
N MET A 162 12.58 15.29 12.85
CA MET A 162 11.87 14.17 13.46
C MET A 162 12.48 12.83 13.05
N GLN A 163 12.87 12.69 11.79
CA GLN A 163 13.54 11.49 11.28
C GLN A 163 14.97 11.28 11.81
N ALA A 164 15.59 12.35 12.32
CA ALA A 164 16.98 12.29 12.81
C ALA A 164 17.15 11.73 14.23
N ARG A 165 16.07 11.51 14.97
CA ARG A 165 16.12 11.02 16.35
C ARG A 165 14.87 10.22 16.73
N PRO A 166 14.99 9.20 17.61
CA PRO A 166 13.82 8.50 18.12
C PRO A 166 12.94 9.41 18.99
N TYR A 167 11.65 9.13 18.98
CA TYR A 167 10.64 9.76 19.83
C TYR A 167 10.04 8.74 20.79
N PRO A 168 9.49 9.16 21.94
CA PRO A 168 8.69 8.28 22.78
C PRO A 168 7.57 7.60 21.99
N VAL A 169 7.29 6.36 22.33
CA VAL A 169 6.31 5.50 21.60
C VAL A 169 4.91 6.13 21.56
N ASP A 170 4.57 6.94 22.55
CA ASP A 170 3.23 7.56 22.67
C ASP A 170 3.12 8.93 22.00
N ASP A 171 4.24 9.52 21.52
CA ASP A 171 4.20 10.81 20.85
C ASP A 171 3.60 10.68 19.45
N SER A 172 2.59 11.51 19.14
CA SER A 172 2.09 11.64 17.78
C SER A 172 2.91 12.65 16.96
N VAL A 173 2.89 12.49 15.64
CA VAL A 173 3.46 13.49 14.72
C VAL A 173 2.84 14.87 14.98
N GLY A 174 1.52 14.92 15.24
CA GLY A 174 0.81 16.17 15.53
C GLY A 174 1.32 16.86 16.78
N ASP A 175 1.58 16.13 17.87
CA ASP A 175 2.10 16.68 19.13
C ASP A 175 3.52 17.23 18.92
N VAL A 176 4.37 16.50 18.20
CA VAL A 176 5.75 16.92 17.91
C VAL A 176 5.78 18.17 17.03
N LEU A 177 4.93 18.23 15.99
CA LEU A 177 4.78 19.42 15.15
C LEU A 177 4.29 20.63 15.97
N ALA A 178 3.29 20.44 16.82
CA ALA A 178 2.76 21.51 17.68
C ALA A 178 3.82 22.03 18.66
N ALA A 179 4.58 21.13 19.28
CA ALA A 179 5.71 21.46 20.17
C ALA A 179 6.83 22.20 19.44
N ALA A 180 7.06 21.87 18.16
CA ALA A 180 8.02 22.57 17.31
C ALA A 180 7.56 23.94 16.81
N GLY A 181 6.36 24.37 17.16
CA GLY A 181 5.79 25.66 16.77
C GLY A 181 4.93 25.67 15.51
N TRP A 182 4.73 24.52 14.85
CA TRP A 182 3.78 24.41 13.73
C TRP A 182 2.36 24.75 14.18
N ARG A 183 1.70 25.63 13.47
CA ARG A 183 0.35 26.10 13.84
C ARG A 183 -0.64 25.79 12.74
N PRO A 184 -1.86 25.34 13.06
CA PRO A 184 -2.91 25.13 12.09
C PRO A 184 -3.28 26.42 11.34
N SER A 185 -3.34 26.34 10.04
CA SER A 185 -3.93 27.32 9.11
C SER A 185 -4.50 26.55 7.93
N VAL A 186 -5.23 27.17 7.03
CA VAL A 186 -5.75 26.52 5.82
C VAL A 186 -4.60 25.95 5.00
N LEU A 187 -3.55 26.74 4.79
CA LEU A 187 -2.35 26.33 4.05
C LEU A 187 -1.56 25.23 4.78
N ASN A 188 -1.27 25.43 6.07
CA ASN A 188 -0.50 24.44 6.84
C ASN A 188 -1.21 23.10 6.96
N ASN A 189 -2.53 23.11 7.08
CA ASN A 189 -3.33 21.89 7.09
C ASN A 189 -3.29 21.17 5.74
N TRP A 190 -3.29 21.92 4.63
CA TRP A 190 -3.15 21.34 3.30
C TRP A 190 -1.76 20.71 3.11
N ILE A 191 -0.68 21.41 3.51
CA ILE A 191 0.70 20.90 3.42
C ILE A 191 0.84 19.60 4.24
N VAL A 192 0.34 19.57 5.48
CA VAL A 192 0.37 18.35 6.31
C VAL A 192 -0.49 17.23 5.70
N GLU A 193 -1.63 17.57 5.09
CA GLU A 193 -2.50 16.60 4.43
C GLU A 193 -1.78 15.91 3.27
N THR A 194 -1.17 16.68 2.38
CA THR A 194 -0.54 16.14 1.16
C THR A 194 0.84 15.51 1.43
N THR A 195 1.60 16.02 2.41
CA THR A 195 2.94 15.50 2.73
C THR A 195 2.91 14.29 3.67
N LEU A 196 2.00 14.28 4.65
CA LEU A 196 1.98 13.26 5.70
C LEU A 196 0.72 12.39 5.67
N THR A 197 -0.47 13.02 5.60
CA THR A 197 -1.71 12.24 5.71
C THR A 197 -1.94 11.36 4.48
N HIS A 198 -1.64 11.84 3.27
CA HIS A 198 -1.75 11.04 2.05
C HIS A 198 -0.71 9.92 2.02
N GLU A 199 0.51 10.16 2.46
CA GLU A 199 1.59 9.17 2.51
C GLU A 199 1.26 8.01 3.46
N TYR A 200 0.81 8.32 4.68
CA TYR A 200 0.55 7.31 5.71
C TYR A 200 -0.91 6.82 5.76
N GLY A 201 -1.84 7.50 5.09
CA GLY A 201 -3.27 7.23 5.17
C GLY A 201 -3.87 7.45 6.57
N ILE A 202 -3.16 8.12 7.45
CA ILE A 202 -3.51 8.38 8.85
C ILE A 202 -3.18 9.83 9.20
N GLY A 203 -4.12 10.52 9.86
CA GLY A 203 -3.89 11.90 10.26
C GLY A 203 -2.81 12.05 11.34
N PRO A 204 -2.11 13.20 11.40
CA PRO A 204 -0.95 13.41 12.24
C PRO A 204 -1.23 13.27 13.74
N ALA A 205 -2.45 13.49 14.21
CA ALA A 205 -2.83 13.31 15.63
C ALA A 205 -2.85 11.83 16.09
N ILE A 206 -2.82 10.89 15.14
CA ILE A 206 -2.87 9.45 15.41
C ILE A 206 -1.60 8.76 14.90
N LEU A 207 -0.93 9.35 13.91
CA LEU A 207 0.32 8.84 13.37
C LEU A 207 1.41 8.94 14.43
N GLY A 208 1.94 7.80 14.87
CA GLY A 208 3.06 7.78 15.83
C GLY A 208 4.31 8.43 15.23
N ALA A 209 5.02 9.24 16.01
CA ALA A 209 6.23 9.91 15.54
C ALA A 209 7.35 8.93 15.12
N GLU A 210 7.36 7.72 15.70
CA GLU A 210 8.26 6.64 15.30
C GLU A 210 8.10 6.24 13.83
N ALA A 211 6.89 6.34 13.26
CA ALA A 211 6.63 5.94 11.89
C ALA A 211 7.44 6.77 10.86
N LEU A 212 7.85 7.99 11.22
CA LEU A 212 8.61 8.86 10.30
C LEU A 212 10.05 8.41 10.08
N TYR A 213 10.61 7.57 10.93
CA TYR A 213 11.96 7.01 10.75
C TYR A 213 11.98 5.48 10.64
N GLU A 214 10.81 4.85 10.57
CA GLU A 214 10.70 3.44 10.16
C GLU A 214 11.00 3.32 8.66
N GLY A 215 11.84 2.35 8.31
CA GLY A 215 12.13 2.01 6.93
C GLY A 215 13.49 2.51 6.43
N GLU A 216 13.84 2.09 5.24
CA GLU A 216 15.05 2.49 4.52
C GLU A 216 14.72 3.57 3.50
N ASP A 217 15.71 4.43 3.20
CA ASP A 217 15.58 5.46 2.17
C ASP A 217 15.32 4.82 0.79
N GLN A 218 14.25 5.27 0.15
CA GLN A 218 13.83 4.81 -1.16
C GLN A 218 14.47 5.67 -2.25
N SER A 219 15.70 5.29 -2.63
CA SER A 219 16.50 6.07 -3.54
C SER A 219 16.12 5.88 -5.02
N GLY A 220 16.37 6.91 -5.83
CA GLY A 220 16.23 6.86 -7.29
C GLY A 220 14.95 7.48 -7.83
N GLY A 221 14.19 8.16 -6.99
CA GLY A 221 12.91 8.76 -7.34
C GLY A 221 11.81 7.73 -7.56
N ASP A 222 10.61 8.20 -7.77
CA ASP A 222 9.41 7.40 -7.94
C ASP A 222 8.97 7.34 -9.40
N ALA A 223 8.26 6.31 -9.77
CA ALA A 223 7.76 6.15 -11.13
C ALA A 223 6.37 5.49 -11.17
N PHE A 224 5.53 5.96 -12.09
CA PHE A 224 4.32 5.25 -12.50
C PHE A 224 4.66 4.04 -13.37
N VAL A 225 3.76 3.07 -13.42
CA VAL A 225 3.87 1.91 -14.31
C VAL A 225 2.94 2.11 -15.51
N LYS A 226 3.49 2.45 -16.67
CA LYS A 226 2.74 2.55 -17.92
C LYS A 226 2.41 1.17 -18.45
N GLY A 227 1.13 0.90 -18.74
CA GLY A 227 0.64 -0.38 -19.19
C GLY A 227 0.00 -1.24 -18.11
N GLY A 228 0.03 -0.79 -16.85
CA GLY A 228 -0.62 -1.44 -15.71
C GLY A 228 0.37 -2.07 -14.73
N TYR A 229 0.16 -1.79 -13.44
CA TYR A 229 1.01 -2.33 -12.38
C TYR A 229 0.71 -3.81 -12.08
N ASP A 230 -0.44 -4.31 -12.54
CA ASP A 230 -0.83 -5.71 -12.42
C ASP A 230 0.10 -6.68 -13.20
N VAL A 231 0.96 -6.15 -14.06
CA VAL A 231 2.06 -6.90 -14.69
C VAL A 231 2.91 -7.62 -13.63
N VAL A 232 3.12 -7.02 -12.45
CA VAL A 232 3.94 -7.60 -11.38
C VAL A 232 3.27 -8.84 -10.78
N PRO A 233 2.05 -8.79 -10.22
CA PRO A 233 1.41 -10.01 -9.72
C PRO A 233 1.11 -11.04 -10.82
N LYS A 234 0.88 -10.64 -12.06
CA LYS A 234 0.71 -11.57 -13.19
C LYS A 234 1.96 -12.40 -13.43
N GLN A 235 3.14 -11.78 -13.50
CA GLN A 235 4.41 -12.49 -13.64
C GLN A 235 4.71 -13.41 -12.46
N LEU A 236 4.46 -12.94 -11.23
CA LEU A 236 4.68 -13.76 -10.03
C LEU A 236 3.70 -14.95 -9.95
N ALA A 237 2.57 -14.90 -10.64
CA ALA A 237 1.60 -15.98 -10.68
C ALA A 237 1.87 -17.00 -11.80
N GLU A 238 2.80 -16.73 -12.73
CA GLU A 238 3.11 -17.65 -13.82
C GLU A 238 3.58 -19.01 -13.30
N GLY A 239 2.90 -20.08 -13.73
CA GLY A 239 3.18 -21.45 -13.29
C GLY A 239 2.81 -21.76 -11.84
N VAL A 240 2.20 -20.80 -11.10
CA VAL A 240 1.75 -21.01 -9.72
C VAL A 240 0.34 -21.58 -9.69
N ASN A 241 0.14 -22.71 -9.00
CA ASN A 241 -1.19 -23.29 -8.76
C ASN A 241 -2.00 -22.37 -7.82
N THR A 242 -2.80 -21.48 -8.39
CA THR A 242 -3.61 -20.52 -7.65
C THR A 242 -5.10 -20.87 -7.75
N ARG A 243 -5.73 -21.10 -6.61
CA ARG A 243 -7.17 -21.33 -6.47
C ARG A 243 -7.85 -20.04 -6.02
N LEU A 244 -8.52 -19.39 -6.96
CA LEU A 244 -9.36 -18.20 -6.71
C LEU A 244 -10.66 -18.58 -6.00
N SER A 245 -11.40 -17.60 -5.50
CA SER A 245 -12.68 -17.78 -4.79
C SER A 245 -12.62 -18.86 -3.69
N SER A 246 -11.44 -18.98 -3.06
CA SER A 246 -11.12 -20.01 -2.07
C SER A 246 -10.77 -19.38 -0.71
N PRO A 247 -11.73 -18.70 -0.04
CA PRO A 247 -11.48 -17.99 1.20
C PRO A 247 -11.15 -18.95 2.35
N VAL A 248 -9.99 -18.74 2.96
CA VAL A 248 -9.53 -19.48 4.14
C VAL A 248 -10.20 -18.91 5.40
N SER A 249 -10.61 -19.80 6.29
CA SER A 249 -11.16 -19.47 7.62
C SER A 249 -10.19 -19.74 8.76
N THR A 250 -9.44 -20.85 8.68
CA THR A 250 -8.60 -21.30 9.80
C THR A 250 -7.31 -21.95 9.30
N VAL A 251 -6.23 -21.67 10.00
CA VAL A 251 -4.96 -22.43 9.94
C VAL A 251 -4.83 -23.19 11.25
N THR A 252 -4.88 -24.54 11.18
CA THR A 252 -4.80 -25.45 12.32
C THR A 252 -3.40 -26.01 12.46
N THR A 253 -2.87 -26.02 13.69
CA THR A 253 -1.52 -26.51 13.99
C THR A 253 -1.50 -27.69 14.96
N ALA A 254 -2.56 -27.91 15.75
CA ALA A 254 -2.59 -28.86 16.87
C ALA A 254 -2.64 -30.35 16.46
N ALA A 255 -3.34 -30.68 15.37
CA ALA A 255 -3.53 -32.07 14.90
C ALA A 255 -2.88 -32.30 13.51
N GLY A 256 -1.70 -31.73 13.30
CA GLY A 256 -1.07 -31.63 11.99
C GLY A 256 -1.46 -30.31 11.29
N LEU A 257 -0.48 -29.75 10.57
CA LEU A 257 -0.68 -28.49 9.88
C LEU A 257 -1.68 -28.61 8.72
N SER A 258 -2.70 -27.78 8.73
CA SER A 258 -3.70 -27.75 7.67
C SER A 258 -4.39 -26.39 7.58
N VAL A 259 -4.97 -26.12 6.44
CA VAL A 259 -5.76 -24.92 6.15
C VAL A 259 -7.20 -25.36 5.87
N THR A 260 -8.16 -24.69 6.49
CA THR A 260 -9.59 -24.92 6.28
C THR A 260 -10.19 -23.73 5.54
N LEU A 261 -10.86 -23.98 4.42
CA LEU A 261 -11.62 -23.00 3.66
C LEU A 261 -12.96 -22.71 4.34
N ARG A 262 -13.60 -21.61 3.96
CA ARG A 262 -14.98 -21.31 4.41
C ARG A 262 -16.02 -22.34 3.90
N SER A 263 -15.73 -23.03 2.81
CA SER A 263 -16.54 -24.14 2.31
C SER A 263 -16.54 -25.38 3.23
N GLY A 264 -15.62 -25.46 4.18
CA GLY A 264 -15.38 -26.64 5.01
C GLY A 264 -14.27 -27.55 4.47
N GLU A 265 -13.79 -27.35 3.24
CA GLU A 265 -12.68 -28.13 2.69
C GLU A 265 -11.43 -27.93 3.56
N ARG A 266 -10.74 -29.03 3.87
CA ARG A 266 -9.49 -29.03 4.63
C ARG A 266 -8.34 -29.51 3.75
N VAL A 267 -7.27 -28.71 3.68
CA VAL A 267 -6.07 -29.00 2.90
C VAL A 267 -4.90 -29.17 3.87
N ALA A 268 -4.28 -30.37 3.87
CA ALA A 268 -3.09 -30.65 4.68
C ALA A 268 -1.87 -29.91 4.11
N ALA A 269 -0.95 -29.50 4.98
CA ALA A 269 0.26 -28.79 4.60
C ALA A 269 1.46 -29.17 5.47
N ASP A 270 2.66 -29.05 4.92
CA ASP A 270 3.92 -29.14 5.65
C ASP A 270 4.41 -27.76 6.12
N GLY A 271 4.00 -26.71 5.42
CA GLY A 271 4.26 -25.31 5.75
C GLY A 271 3.11 -24.41 5.29
N VAL A 272 2.90 -23.30 5.96
CA VAL A 272 1.87 -22.31 5.58
C VAL A 272 2.46 -20.91 5.61
N VAL A 273 2.29 -20.16 4.51
CA VAL A 273 2.53 -18.73 4.46
C VAL A 273 1.17 -18.01 4.53
N VAL A 274 0.99 -17.13 5.51
CA VAL A 274 -0.22 -16.31 5.62
C VAL A 274 0.11 -14.90 5.14
N ALA A 275 -0.37 -14.57 3.92
CA ALA A 275 -0.08 -13.35 3.19
C ALA A 275 -1.34 -12.48 3.00
N VAL A 276 -2.18 -12.43 4.01
CA VAL A 276 -3.41 -11.63 4.00
C VAL A 276 -3.18 -10.23 4.59
N PRO A 277 -4.01 -9.22 4.26
CA PRO A 277 -3.89 -7.89 4.83
C PRO A 277 -3.92 -7.88 6.37
N LEU A 278 -3.21 -6.92 6.99
CA LEU A 278 -3.18 -6.73 8.44
C LEU A 278 -4.60 -6.71 9.07
N SER A 279 -5.53 -6.00 8.46
CA SER A 279 -6.91 -5.90 8.93
C SER A 279 -7.64 -7.25 9.00
N ILE A 280 -7.30 -8.20 8.13
CA ILE A 280 -7.86 -9.57 8.14
C ILE A 280 -7.34 -10.34 9.36
N LEU A 281 -6.06 -10.17 9.71
CA LEU A 281 -5.44 -10.78 10.89
C LEU A 281 -5.99 -10.16 12.18
N GLN A 282 -6.12 -8.85 12.24
CA GLN A 282 -6.67 -8.12 13.39
C GLN A 282 -8.12 -8.50 13.68
N ARG A 283 -8.97 -8.57 12.64
CA ARG A 283 -10.38 -9.01 12.76
C ARG A 283 -10.54 -10.50 12.96
N ARG A 284 -9.45 -11.27 12.95
CA ARG A 284 -9.45 -12.74 13.05
C ARG A 284 -10.32 -13.42 11.98
N ALA A 285 -10.46 -12.78 10.80
CA ALA A 285 -11.21 -13.34 9.68
C ALA A 285 -10.51 -14.59 9.10
N VAL A 286 -9.19 -14.68 9.28
CA VAL A 286 -8.41 -15.92 9.19
C VAL A 286 -7.87 -16.22 10.59
N ARG A 287 -8.37 -17.28 11.22
CA ARG A 287 -7.92 -17.70 12.55
C ARG A 287 -6.65 -18.56 12.41
N ILE A 288 -5.61 -18.21 13.14
CA ILE A 288 -4.36 -18.98 13.20
C ILE A 288 -4.25 -19.56 14.61
N GLU A 289 -4.32 -20.89 14.72
CA GLU A 289 -4.18 -21.59 16.00
C GLU A 289 -2.72 -21.52 16.47
N GLY A 290 -2.53 -21.42 17.79
CA GLY A 290 -1.19 -21.37 18.38
C GLY A 290 -0.42 -20.06 18.09
N MET A 291 -1.11 -18.99 17.67
CA MET A 291 -0.47 -17.68 17.49
C MET A 291 0.08 -17.16 18.83
N PRO A 292 1.40 -16.91 18.96
CA PRO A 292 1.99 -16.40 20.19
C PRO A 292 1.44 -15.03 20.59
N ALA A 293 1.29 -14.77 21.89
CA ALA A 293 0.79 -13.50 22.42
C ALA A 293 1.60 -12.31 21.89
N ARG A 294 2.95 -12.42 21.84
CA ARG A 294 3.82 -11.37 21.31
C ARG A 294 3.51 -10.99 19.85
N VAL A 295 3.18 -11.98 19.01
CA VAL A 295 2.84 -11.77 17.60
C VAL A 295 1.46 -11.10 17.53
N ARG A 296 0.52 -11.53 18.34
CA ARG A 296 -0.80 -10.91 18.44
C ARG A 296 -0.69 -9.44 18.87
N SER A 297 0.04 -9.15 19.95
CA SER A 297 0.31 -7.77 20.38
C SER A 297 0.95 -6.91 19.30
N ALA A 298 1.91 -7.46 18.55
CA ALA A 298 2.56 -6.73 17.46
C ALA A 298 1.59 -6.43 16.31
N LEU A 299 0.70 -7.36 15.94
CA LEU A 299 -0.36 -7.11 14.95
C LEU A 299 -1.35 -6.05 15.43
N ASP A 300 -1.78 -6.14 16.68
CA ASP A 300 -2.78 -5.23 17.26
C ASP A 300 -2.22 -3.80 17.47
N GLY A 301 -0.89 -3.67 17.60
CA GLY A 301 -0.20 -2.37 17.71
C GLY A 301 0.00 -1.64 16.38
N LEU A 302 -0.17 -2.31 15.23
CA LEU A 302 -0.13 -1.67 13.91
C LEU A 302 -1.50 -1.14 13.52
N ARG A 303 -1.54 -0.18 12.59
CA ARG A 303 -2.79 0.35 12.02
C ARG A 303 -2.73 0.31 10.50
N MET A 304 -3.89 0.11 9.88
CA MET A 304 -4.09 0.33 8.44
C MET A 304 -4.52 1.78 8.24
N GLY A 305 -3.85 2.47 7.32
CA GLY A 305 -4.29 3.75 6.80
C GLY A 305 -5.51 3.61 5.88
N SER A 306 -6.10 4.75 5.55
CA SER A 306 -7.19 4.86 4.58
C SER A 306 -6.83 5.91 3.53
N LEU A 307 -6.81 5.51 2.26
CA LEU A 307 -6.59 6.37 1.10
C LEU A 307 -7.61 5.99 0.04
N GLU A 308 -8.38 6.97 -0.41
CA GLU A 308 -9.38 6.82 -1.47
C GLU A 308 -8.95 7.59 -2.71
N LYS A 309 -9.32 7.08 -3.87
CA LYS A 309 -9.09 7.70 -5.17
C LYS A 309 -10.42 8.06 -5.81
N VAL A 310 -10.45 9.20 -6.48
CA VAL A 310 -11.43 9.50 -7.53
C VAL A 310 -10.70 9.57 -8.85
N ILE A 311 -11.27 8.98 -9.88
CA ILE A 311 -10.70 9.01 -11.23
C ILE A 311 -11.72 9.65 -12.15
N LEU A 312 -11.30 10.70 -12.84
CA LEU A 312 -12.12 11.48 -13.76
C LEU A 312 -11.52 11.39 -15.15
N GLN A 313 -12.30 10.90 -16.10
CA GLN A 313 -11.91 10.88 -17.52
C GLN A 313 -12.79 11.85 -18.31
N TYR A 314 -12.16 12.61 -19.20
CA TYR A 314 -12.81 13.62 -20.01
C TYR A 314 -12.58 13.38 -21.50
N PRO A 315 -13.47 13.88 -22.39
CA PRO A 315 -13.25 13.81 -23.83
C PRO A 315 -12.01 14.60 -24.26
N ASP A 316 -11.83 15.79 -23.68
CA ASP A 316 -10.75 16.72 -23.98
C ASP A 316 -10.13 17.24 -22.70
N ARG A 317 -8.82 17.58 -22.76
CA ARG A 317 -8.12 18.22 -21.68
C ARG A 317 -8.43 19.72 -21.68
N TRP A 318 -9.07 20.19 -20.63
CA TRP A 318 -9.44 21.61 -20.46
C TRP A 318 -8.64 22.31 -19.35
N TRP A 319 -7.91 21.55 -18.52
CA TRP A 319 -7.08 22.08 -17.43
C TRP A 319 -5.65 22.41 -17.88
N PRO A 320 -4.92 23.31 -17.16
CA PRO A 320 -3.52 23.61 -17.43
C PRO A 320 -2.64 22.35 -17.44
N ARG A 321 -1.51 22.40 -18.08
CA ARG A 321 -0.59 21.26 -18.15
C ARG A 321 0.37 21.27 -16.95
N SER A 322 0.26 20.29 -16.08
CA SER A 322 1.17 19.97 -15.00
C SER A 322 1.07 18.48 -14.69
N GLN A 323 2.05 17.89 -14.02
CA GLN A 323 1.97 16.48 -13.63
C GLN A 323 1.14 16.29 -12.36
N ALA A 324 1.19 17.26 -11.44
CA ALA A 324 0.44 17.26 -10.20
C ALA A 324 -0.33 18.56 -9.98
N TYR A 325 -1.39 18.49 -9.18
CA TYR A 325 -2.17 19.67 -8.79
C TYR A 325 -2.53 19.58 -7.31
N GLY A 326 -2.51 20.74 -6.65
CA GLY A 326 -2.95 20.89 -5.28
C GLY A 326 -4.13 21.86 -5.17
N ILE A 327 -5.14 21.53 -4.33
CA ILE A 327 -6.25 22.42 -4.06
C ILE A 327 -6.29 22.75 -2.57
N VAL A 328 -5.90 23.98 -2.23
CA VAL A 328 -5.86 24.46 -0.85
C VAL A 328 -7.25 24.93 -0.42
N GLY A 329 -7.69 24.48 0.77
CA GLY A 329 -8.96 24.92 1.36
C GLY A 329 -10.16 24.06 0.99
N THR A 330 -9.95 22.86 0.46
CA THR A 330 -11.05 21.93 0.16
C THR A 330 -11.84 21.55 1.42
N PRO A 331 -13.16 21.32 1.34
CA PRO A 331 -13.98 20.91 2.47
C PRO A 331 -13.48 19.61 3.09
N ALA A 332 -13.24 19.61 4.40
CA ALA A 332 -12.70 18.46 5.14
C ALA A 332 -11.41 17.87 4.53
N ARG A 333 -10.64 18.66 3.79
CA ARG A 333 -9.41 18.29 3.08
C ARG A 333 -9.58 17.15 2.06
N ARG A 334 -10.79 16.92 1.58
CA ARG A 334 -11.03 15.92 0.52
C ARG A 334 -10.53 16.43 -0.82
N TRP A 335 -10.01 15.52 -1.64
CA TRP A 335 -9.56 15.79 -3.01
C TRP A 335 -8.56 16.95 -3.09
N ALA A 336 -7.63 16.96 -2.11
CA ALA A 336 -6.67 18.05 -1.94
C ALA A 336 -5.45 17.94 -2.85
N GLU A 337 -5.19 16.75 -3.41
CA GLU A 337 -4.05 16.46 -4.28
C GLU A 337 -4.50 15.63 -5.47
N TRP A 338 -3.94 15.94 -6.65
CA TRP A 338 -4.29 15.34 -7.92
C TRP A 338 -3.08 15.06 -8.79
N TYR A 339 -3.20 14.09 -9.68
CA TYR A 339 -2.21 13.81 -10.71
C TYR A 339 -2.88 13.68 -12.08
N ASP A 340 -2.18 14.21 -13.12
CA ASP A 340 -2.59 14.05 -14.51
C ASP A 340 -2.01 12.75 -15.07
N LEU A 341 -2.88 11.83 -15.37
CA LEU A 341 -2.54 10.54 -15.96
C LEU A 341 -2.63 10.53 -17.49
N THR A 342 -2.95 11.67 -18.14
CA THR A 342 -3.22 11.76 -19.57
C THR A 342 -2.10 11.16 -20.41
N ASP A 343 -0.85 11.55 -20.15
CA ASP A 343 0.31 11.06 -20.90
C ASP A 343 0.66 9.60 -20.54
N LEU A 344 0.20 9.11 -19.39
CA LEU A 344 0.39 7.73 -18.94
C LEU A 344 -0.58 6.77 -19.63
N VAL A 345 -1.87 7.14 -19.67
CA VAL A 345 -2.95 6.26 -20.17
C VAL A 345 -3.42 6.58 -21.59
N GLY A 346 -3.03 7.75 -22.13
CA GLY A 346 -3.33 8.16 -23.51
C GLY A 346 -4.70 8.81 -23.70
N THR A 347 -5.43 9.08 -22.63
CA THR A 347 -6.74 9.79 -22.63
C THR A 347 -6.76 10.82 -21.51
N PRO A 348 -7.47 11.95 -21.65
CA PRO A 348 -7.55 12.99 -20.63
C PRO A 348 -8.08 12.43 -19.31
N THR A 349 -7.20 12.18 -18.35
CA THR A 349 -7.54 11.49 -17.11
C THR A 349 -6.84 12.12 -15.90
N LEU A 350 -7.63 12.40 -14.87
CA LEU A 350 -7.17 12.90 -13.57
C LEU A 350 -7.41 11.86 -12.48
N VAL A 351 -6.52 11.78 -11.52
CA VAL A 351 -6.75 11.04 -10.28
C VAL A 351 -6.60 11.98 -9.08
N GLY A 352 -7.62 12.05 -8.24
CA GLY A 352 -7.61 12.83 -7.00
C GLY A 352 -7.59 11.93 -5.76
N PHE A 353 -7.01 12.43 -4.67
CA PHE A 353 -6.82 11.69 -3.43
C PHE A 353 -7.56 12.30 -2.25
N SER A 354 -7.99 11.41 -1.35
CA SER A 354 -8.56 11.75 -0.06
C SER A 354 -8.10 10.72 0.96
N ALA A 355 -7.59 11.15 2.12
CA ALA A 355 -6.98 10.24 3.10
C ALA A 355 -7.58 10.35 4.50
N ALA A 356 -7.23 9.40 5.35
CA ALA A 356 -7.57 9.34 6.77
C ALA A 356 -9.07 9.51 7.03
N THR A 357 -9.47 10.47 7.87
CA THR A 357 -10.89 10.73 8.20
C THR A 357 -11.69 11.25 7.01
N ALA A 358 -11.05 11.94 6.08
CA ALA A 358 -11.67 12.42 4.84
C ALA A 358 -12.08 11.25 3.93
N ALA A 359 -11.25 10.19 3.88
CA ALA A 359 -11.54 8.94 3.17
C ALA A 359 -12.51 8.02 3.93
N ALA A 360 -12.41 7.97 5.27
CA ALA A 360 -13.19 7.06 6.11
C ALA A 360 -14.67 7.48 6.28
N GLY A 361 -15.02 8.72 5.97
CA GLY A 361 -16.36 9.29 6.17
C GLY A 361 -17.42 8.83 5.16
N ARG A 362 -17.50 7.54 4.86
CA ARG A 362 -18.38 6.96 3.84
C ARG A 362 -19.87 6.88 4.24
N SER A 363 -20.50 8.00 4.55
CA SER A 363 -21.96 8.11 4.51
C SER A 363 -22.47 8.61 3.13
N ARG A 364 -21.55 8.91 2.19
CA ARG A 364 -21.85 9.52 0.89
C ARG A 364 -21.80 8.48 -0.22
N SER A 365 -22.67 8.63 -1.24
CA SER A 365 -22.63 7.79 -2.43
C SER A 365 -21.40 8.12 -3.30
N ASP A 366 -20.92 7.16 -4.07
CA ASP A 366 -19.82 7.34 -5.03
C ASP A 366 -20.14 8.50 -6.00
N ALA A 367 -21.39 8.58 -6.50
CA ALA A 367 -21.82 9.67 -7.38
C ALA A 367 -21.65 11.05 -6.73
N SER A 368 -21.98 11.18 -5.44
CA SER A 368 -21.81 12.45 -4.71
C SER A 368 -20.33 12.79 -4.51
N CYS A 369 -19.48 11.80 -4.27
CA CYS A 369 -18.03 12.01 -4.14
C CYS A 369 -17.39 12.41 -5.47
N ILE A 370 -17.80 11.77 -6.57
CA ILE A 370 -17.33 12.08 -7.91
C ILE A 370 -17.75 13.51 -8.32
N ALA A 371 -19.00 13.90 -8.09
CA ALA A 371 -19.48 15.23 -8.39
C ALA A 371 -18.72 16.30 -7.59
N GLU A 372 -18.56 16.12 -6.27
CA GLU A 372 -17.77 17.04 -5.43
C GLU A 372 -16.32 17.17 -5.92
N ALA A 373 -15.69 16.08 -6.27
CA ALA A 373 -14.31 16.07 -6.74
C ALA A 373 -14.16 16.82 -8.06
N ALA A 374 -15.07 16.59 -9.02
CA ALA A 374 -15.09 17.28 -10.31
C ALA A 374 -15.34 18.80 -10.14
N ASP A 375 -16.28 19.18 -9.29
CA ASP A 375 -16.61 20.59 -9.03
C ASP A 375 -15.44 21.32 -8.35
N LEU A 376 -14.75 20.68 -7.38
CA LEU A 376 -13.60 21.28 -6.71
C LEU A 376 -12.44 21.50 -7.68
N PHE A 377 -12.14 20.50 -8.54
CA PHE A 377 -11.08 20.62 -9.53
C PHE A 377 -11.42 21.71 -10.57
N ALA A 378 -12.65 21.74 -11.08
CA ALA A 378 -13.09 22.76 -12.01
C ALA A 378 -13.08 24.17 -11.38
N THR A 379 -13.40 24.31 -10.09
CA THR A 379 -13.35 25.60 -9.39
C THR A 379 -11.93 26.14 -9.28
N ALA A 380 -10.95 25.28 -9.07
CA ALA A 380 -9.56 25.71 -8.90
C ALA A 380 -8.84 25.95 -10.23
N PHE A 381 -9.14 25.17 -11.28
CA PHE A 381 -8.35 25.12 -12.52
C PHE A 381 -9.14 25.43 -13.80
N GLY A 382 -10.45 25.60 -13.70
CA GLY A 382 -11.36 25.93 -14.82
C GLY A 382 -11.41 27.39 -15.23
#